data_67c2173fc0d747246f68abfe629ca2b6
#
_entry.id   67c2173fc0d747246f68abfe629ca2b6
#
_cell.length_a   1.000
_cell.length_b   1.000
_cell.length_c   1.000
_cell.angle_alpha   90.00
_cell.angle_beta   90.00
_cell.angle_gamma   90.00
#
_symmetry.space_group_name_H-M   'P 1'
#
loop_
_entity.id
_entity.type
_entity.pdbx_description
1 polymer ?
#
loop_
_entity_poly.entity_id
_entity_poly.type
_entity_poly.pdbx_seq_one_letter_code
_entity_poly.pdbx_strand_id
1 'polypeptide(L)'
;MISKEDQIMMETLYWWGIPTLFRCKNDPDPKNCDIALVGVPHSTGNGTTERDQHLGPRAVRNISAMLRRSHFEYKIDPWKLNKIHDLGDVPFPEANNSEKCIERISSFYDHIEKAEKPVVSIGGDHSITGGIIQSLAKKNSKLTKGKKITLVHFDAHTDCYEKLDHFLGAKKSAAHWASYLVRQGNVDPSTSTQIGIRGNPRTLDWLQASYDIGYQVITMDEYKKLGHEKCSKMILDRLGDNPIYITFDLDCLDTTVAPGTANL
;
A
#
# COMPACT_ATOMS: atom_id res chain seq x y z
N MET A 1 19.00 29.90 -20.26
CA MET A 1 18.39 28.57 -20.48
C MET A 1 19.48 27.54 -20.24
N ILE A 2 19.19 26.48 -19.49
CA ILE A 2 20.10 25.34 -19.33
C ILE A 2 20.30 24.62 -20.67
N SER A 3 21.50 24.12 -20.90
CA SER A 3 21.81 23.39 -22.13
C SER A 3 21.04 22.07 -22.22
N LYS A 4 20.90 21.53 -23.43
CA LYS A 4 20.27 20.21 -23.63
C LYS A 4 21.09 19.10 -22.95
N GLU A 5 22.41 19.25 -22.88
CA GLU A 5 23.30 18.33 -22.19
C GLU A 5 23.08 18.35 -20.68
N ASP A 6 22.93 19.55 -20.08
CA ASP A 6 22.63 19.68 -18.66
C ASP A 6 21.27 19.07 -18.30
N GLN A 7 20.27 19.21 -19.18
CA GLN A 7 18.97 18.57 -18.99
C GLN A 7 19.09 17.04 -19.01
N ILE A 8 19.81 16.49 -19.97
CA ILE A 8 20.06 15.05 -20.07
C ILE A 8 20.80 14.55 -18.83
N MET A 9 21.81 15.29 -18.36
CA MET A 9 22.54 14.93 -17.15
C MET A 9 21.65 14.94 -15.91
N MET A 10 20.78 15.95 -15.75
CA MET A 10 19.82 16.00 -14.62
C MET A 10 18.81 14.87 -14.64
N GLU A 11 18.40 14.41 -15.82
CA GLU A 11 17.45 13.31 -15.96
C GLU A 11 18.11 11.93 -15.79
N THR A 12 19.39 11.79 -16.10
CA THR A 12 20.09 10.51 -16.10
C THR A 12 20.92 10.23 -14.84
N LEU A 13 21.45 11.28 -14.20
CA LEU A 13 22.29 11.15 -13.02
C LEU A 13 21.48 11.30 -11.75
N TYR A 14 21.55 10.32 -10.87
CA TYR A 14 20.69 10.13 -9.71
C TYR A 14 20.91 11.08 -8.52
N TRP A 15 21.99 11.86 -8.52
CA TRP A 15 22.27 12.83 -7.46
C TRP A 15 21.88 14.28 -7.79
N TRP A 16 21.29 14.51 -8.97
CA TRP A 16 20.88 15.84 -9.42
C TRP A 16 19.37 15.86 -9.74
N GLY A 17 18.83 17.07 -9.78
CA GLY A 17 17.45 17.33 -10.13
C GLY A 17 16.47 17.26 -8.94
N ILE A 18 15.19 17.34 -9.25
CA ILE A 18 14.10 17.26 -8.27
C ILE A 18 13.77 15.78 -8.06
N PRO A 19 13.81 15.29 -6.79
CA PRO A 19 13.49 13.89 -6.51
C PRO A 19 12.03 13.57 -6.84
N THR A 20 11.82 12.59 -7.70
CA THR A 20 10.54 11.96 -7.96
C THR A 20 10.64 10.46 -7.65
N LEU A 21 9.52 9.77 -7.49
CA LEU A 21 9.53 8.32 -7.28
C LEU A 21 10.22 7.64 -8.46
N PHE A 22 11.35 6.96 -8.19
CA PHE A 22 12.18 6.25 -9.17
C PHE A 22 12.64 7.11 -10.36
N ARG A 23 12.77 8.42 -10.18
CA ARG A 23 13.08 9.40 -11.25
C ARG A 23 12.08 9.36 -12.41
N CYS A 24 10.83 9.04 -12.11
CA CYS A 24 9.76 9.11 -13.09
C CYS A 24 9.41 10.56 -13.41
N LYS A 25 8.81 10.79 -14.57
CA LYS A 25 8.23 12.08 -14.89
C LYS A 25 7.20 12.46 -13.83
N ASN A 26 7.29 13.67 -13.27
CA ASN A 26 6.23 14.22 -12.44
C ASN A 26 5.12 14.78 -13.34
N ASP A 27 3.95 14.16 -13.28
CA ASP A 27 2.80 14.55 -14.08
C ASP A 27 1.52 14.17 -13.31
N PRO A 28 0.75 15.14 -12.81
CA PRO A 28 -0.40 14.86 -11.94
C PRO A 28 -1.62 14.27 -12.67
N ASP A 29 -1.64 14.26 -14.02
CA ASP A 29 -2.76 13.70 -14.78
C ASP A 29 -2.55 12.18 -15.02
N PRO A 30 -3.36 11.29 -14.40
CA PRO A 30 -3.23 9.85 -14.58
C PRO A 30 -3.50 9.38 -16.01
N LYS A 31 -4.12 10.18 -16.87
CA LYS A 31 -4.36 9.82 -18.26
C LYS A 31 -3.08 9.75 -19.09
N ASN A 32 -2.03 10.43 -18.65
CA ASN A 32 -0.75 10.54 -19.38
C ASN A 32 0.20 9.37 -19.13
N CYS A 33 -0.14 8.44 -18.21
CA CYS A 33 0.69 7.28 -17.89
C CYS A 33 -0.04 5.96 -18.12
N ASP A 34 0.71 4.87 -18.11
CA ASP A 34 0.18 3.51 -18.07
C ASP A 34 0.08 2.99 -16.64
N ILE A 35 1.00 3.41 -15.76
CA ILE A 35 1.04 3.10 -14.33
C ILE A 35 1.26 4.39 -13.54
N ALA A 36 0.41 4.65 -12.55
CA ALA A 36 0.52 5.78 -11.66
C ALA A 36 1.33 5.43 -10.40
N LEU A 37 2.25 6.32 -9.99
CA LEU A 37 2.88 6.27 -8.67
C LEU A 37 2.33 7.43 -7.84
N VAL A 38 1.94 7.18 -6.59
CA VAL A 38 1.32 8.18 -5.71
C VAL A 38 1.92 8.11 -4.32
N GLY A 39 2.32 9.25 -3.77
CA GLY A 39 2.64 9.37 -2.36
C GLY A 39 1.40 9.63 -1.51
N VAL A 40 1.31 8.98 -0.35
CA VAL A 40 0.19 9.15 0.59
C VAL A 40 0.75 9.48 1.98
N PRO A 41 1.15 10.74 2.24
CA PRO A 41 1.85 11.15 3.47
C PRO A 41 0.88 11.31 4.65
N HIS A 42 0.32 10.19 5.14
CA HIS A 42 -0.63 10.13 6.25
C HIS A 42 -0.04 9.38 7.45
N SER A 43 -0.33 9.83 8.68
CA SER A 43 0.16 9.20 9.91
C SER A 43 -0.80 9.30 11.11
N THR A 44 -1.99 9.88 10.94
CA THR A 44 -2.96 10.01 12.05
C THR A 44 -3.88 8.80 12.19
N GLY A 45 -3.78 7.80 11.32
CA GLY A 45 -4.44 6.51 11.45
C GLY A 45 -3.71 5.52 12.36
N ASN A 46 -2.48 5.80 12.73
CA ASN A 46 -1.70 4.96 13.64
C ASN A 46 -2.05 5.26 15.11
N GLY A 47 -2.16 4.21 15.93
CA GLY A 47 -2.45 4.30 17.36
C GLY A 47 -1.25 4.57 18.24
N THR A 48 -0.04 4.64 17.70
CA THR A 48 1.18 4.88 18.45
C THR A 48 1.47 6.38 18.62
N THR A 49 2.39 6.72 19.51
CA THR A 49 2.92 8.09 19.65
C THR A 49 3.91 8.45 18.55
N GLU A 50 4.49 7.45 17.89
CA GLU A 50 5.38 7.63 16.75
C GLU A 50 4.54 7.83 15.49
N ARG A 51 4.68 8.98 14.85
CA ARG A 51 3.82 9.40 13.74
C ARG A 51 4.58 9.99 12.57
N ASP A 52 5.75 9.43 12.28
CA ASP A 52 6.62 9.89 11.20
C ASP A 52 6.36 9.20 9.87
N GLN A 53 5.36 8.31 9.79
CA GLN A 53 5.03 7.56 8.58
C GLN A 53 4.69 8.49 7.39
N HIS A 54 4.18 9.69 7.65
CA HIS A 54 3.94 10.70 6.61
C HIS A 54 5.20 11.15 5.87
N LEU A 55 6.38 10.90 6.43
CA LEU A 55 7.66 11.18 5.76
C LEU A 55 8.04 10.11 4.73
N GLY A 56 7.38 8.95 4.74
CA GLY A 56 7.66 7.81 3.88
C GLY A 56 7.76 8.14 2.38
N PRO A 57 6.76 8.80 1.77
CA PRO A 57 6.81 9.13 0.35
C PRO A 57 8.02 9.97 -0.04
N ARG A 58 8.37 10.96 0.80
CA ARG A 58 9.56 11.80 0.58
C ARG A 58 10.86 11.00 0.71
N ALA A 59 10.96 10.14 1.72
CA ALA A 59 12.12 9.28 1.93
C ALA A 59 12.33 8.34 0.75
N VAL A 60 11.27 7.73 0.25
CA VAL A 60 11.32 6.84 -0.92
C VAL A 60 11.69 7.61 -2.18
N ARG A 61 11.20 8.85 -2.41
CA ARG A 61 11.65 9.68 -3.54
C ARG A 61 13.15 9.92 -3.49
N ASN A 62 13.69 10.24 -2.33
CA ASN A 62 15.12 10.51 -2.18
C ASN A 62 15.96 9.26 -2.47
N ILE A 63 15.64 8.12 -1.86
CA ILE A 63 16.46 6.91 -2.01
C ILE A 63 16.25 6.21 -3.36
N SER A 64 15.03 6.24 -3.91
CA SER A 64 14.72 5.61 -5.19
C SER A 64 15.39 6.30 -6.38
N ALA A 65 15.85 7.53 -6.23
CA ALA A 65 16.67 8.19 -7.23
C ALA A 65 17.98 7.42 -7.51
N MET A 66 18.49 6.69 -6.53
CA MET A 66 19.72 5.90 -6.65
C MET A 66 19.51 4.51 -7.23
N LEU A 67 18.28 4.04 -7.35
CA LEU A 67 17.95 2.70 -7.81
C LEU A 67 18.13 2.57 -9.34
N ARG A 68 18.45 1.36 -9.77
CA ARG A 68 18.44 0.98 -11.19
C ARG A 68 17.07 0.41 -11.54
N ARG A 69 16.64 0.62 -12.78
CA ARG A 69 15.28 0.29 -13.23
C ARG A 69 15.13 -1.14 -13.74
N SER A 70 16.23 -1.74 -14.22
CA SER A 70 16.20 -3.10 -14.76
C SER A 70 16.38 -4.14 -13.66
N HIS A 71 15.51 -5.14 -13.62
CA HIS A 71 15.63 -6.28 -12.72
C HIS A 71 16.45 -7.38 -13.38
N PHE A 72 17.61 -7.71 -12.79
CA PHE A 72 18.57 -8.61 -13.41
C PHE A 72 18.06 -10.05 -13.55
N GLU A 73 17.46 -10.59 -12.50
CA GLU A 73 16.96 -11.98 -12.48
C GLU A 73 15.78 -12.19 -13.42
N TYR A 74 14.78 -11.30 -13.34
CA TYR A 74 13.59 -11.38 -14.20
C TYR A 74 13.81 -10.86 -15.60
N LYS A 75 14.99 -10.29 -15.90
CA LYS A 75 15.34 -9.73 -17.23
C LYS A 75 14.29 -8.73 -17.75
N ILE A 76 13.74 -7.93 -16.86
CA ILE A 76 12.69 -6.97 -17.16
C ILE A 76 13.12 -5.54 -16.82
N ASP A 77 12.70 -4.60 -17.64
CA ASP A 77 12.77 -3.16 -17.38
C ASP A 77 11.36 -2.58 -17.53
N PRO A 78 10.62 -2.39 -16.43
CA PRO A 78 9.24 -1.90 -16.45
C PRO A 78 9.10 -0.54 -17.14
N TRP A 79 10.10 0.32 -17.04
CA TRP A 79 10.08 1.67 -17.62
C TRP A 79 10.27 1.69 -19.14
N LYS A 80 10.84 0.64 -19.70
CA LYS A 80 10.85 0.45 -21.16
C LYS A 80 9.54 -0.05 -21.71
N LEU A 81 8.76 -0.74 -20.87
CA LEU A 81 7.51 -1.36 -21.26
C LEU A 81 6.31 -0.44 -21.03
N ASN A 82 6.39 0.49 -20.06
CA ASN A 82 5.28 1.30 -19.62
C ASN A 82 5.70 2.76 -19.39
N LYS A 83 4.77 3.68 -19.60
CA LYS A 83 4.89 5.07 -19.13
C LYS A 83 4.50 5.11 -17.65
N ILE A 84 5.47 5.25 -16.77
CA ILE A 84 5.27 5.28 -15.32
C ILE A 84 5.52 6.71 -14.85
N HIS A 85 4.50 7.35 -14.24
CA HIS A 85 4.59 8.74 -13.77
C HIS A 85 4.39 8.84 -12.26
N ASP A 86 5.12 9.76 -11.62
CA ASP A 86 4.89 10.21 -10.25
C ASP A 86 3.81 11.31 -10.28
N LEU A 87 2.62 11.02 -9.79
CA LEU A 87 1.49 11.95 -9.76
C LEU A 87 1.59 12.97 -8.61
N GLY A 88 2.61 12.85 -7.76
CA GLY A 88 2.76 13.65 -6.55
C GLY A 88 2.13 12.98 -5.34
N ASP A 89 1.77 13.80 -4.36
CA ASP A 89 1.23 13.35 -3.07
C ASP A 89 -0.25 13.72 -2.92
N VAL A 90 -0.99 12.86 -2.19
CA VAL A 90 -2.33 13.21 -1.71
C VAL A 90 -2.21 14.40 -0.73
N PRO A 91 -2.90 15.52 -0.97
CA PRO A 91 -2.85 16.67 -0.08
C PRO A 91 -3.77 16.47 1.13
N PHE A 92 -3.28 16.82 2.33
CA PHE A 92 -4.03 16.70 3.59
C PHE A 92 -4.16 18.05 4.31
N PRO A 93 -5.07 18.92 3.88
CA PRO A 93 -5.29 20.20 4.59
C PRO A 93 -5.85 19.99 6.01
N GLU A 94 -6.56 18.88 6.27
CA GLU A 94 -7.07 18.49 7.59
C GLU A 94 -6.24 17.35 8.20
N ALA A 95 -4.92 17.44 8.17
CA ALA A 95 -4.00 16.36 8.58
C ALA A 95 -4.24 15.80 10.00
N ASN A 96 -4.81 16.58 10.91
CA ASN A 96 -5.12 16.17 12.29
C ASN A 96 -6.44 15.38 12.42
N ASN A 97 -7.19 15.20 11.35
CA ASN A 97 -8.45 14.46 11.35
C ASN A 97 -8.34 13.23 10.45
N SER A 98 -8.12 12.07 11.08
CA SER A 98 -7.91 10.80 10.38
C SER A 98 -9.06 10.45 9.44
N GLU A 99 -10.32 10.61 9.88
CA GLU A 99 -11.49 10.27 9.06
C GLU A 99 -11.55 11.12 7.78
N LYS A 100 -11.30 12.43 7.89
CA LYS A 100 -11.23 13.32 6.73
C LYS A 100 -10.05 13.00 5.82
N CYS A 101 -8.93 12.56 6.38
CA CYS A 101 -7.80 12.13 5.58
C CYS A 101 -8.14 10.88 4.74
N ILE A 102 -8.82 9.90 5.32
CA ILE A 102 -9.28 8.71 4.59
C ILE A 102 -10.27 9.09 3.47
N GLU A 103 -11.19 10.02 3.73
CA GLU A 103 -12.10 10.55 2.69
C GLU A 103 -11.32 11.28 1.58
N ARG A 104 -10.29 12.04 1.94
CA ARG A 104 -9.42 12.73 0.99
C ARG A 104 -8.65 11.76 0.10
N ILE A 105 -8.10 10.69 0.69
CA ILE A 105 -7.44 9.62 -0.07
C ILE A 105 -8.43 9.04 -1.09
N SER A 106 -9.62 8.64 -0.65
CA SER A 106 -10.63 8.07 -1.53
C SER A 106 -10.99 9.03 -2.68
N SER A 107 -11.20 10.31 -2.39
CA SER A 107 -11.52 11.33 -3.41
C SER A 107 -10.38 11.55 -4.40
N PHE A 108 -9.14 11.51 -3.95
CA PHE A 108 -7.97 11.64 -4.83
C PHE A 108 -7.87 10.43 -5.78
N TYR A 109 -8.03 9.23 -5.25
CA TYR A 109 -7.97 8.00 -6.04
C TYR A 109 -9.12 7.83 -7.03
N ASP A 110 -10.23 8.55 -6.86
CA ASP A 110 -11.32 8.60 -7.85
C ASP A 110 -10.87 9.11 -9.23
N HIS A 111 -9.86 9.95 -9.29
CA HIS A 111 -9.29 10.40 -10.56
C HIS A 111 -8.53 9.30 -11.28
N ILE A 112 -7.79 8.48 -10.52
CA ILE A 112 -7.01 7.36 -11.03
C ILE A 112 -7.97 6.23 -11.46
N GLU A 113 -8.96 5.94 -10.63
CA GLU A 113 -10.01 4.96 -10.92
C GLU A 113 -10.76 5.31 -12.22
N LYS A 114 -11.17 6.57 -12.39
CA LYS A 114 -11.83 7.05 -13.62
C LYS A 114 -10.94 6.98 -14.86
N ALA A 115 -9.63 7.09 -14.69
CA ALA A 115 -8.65 6.93 -15.75
C ALA A 115 -8.31 5.46 -16.02
N GLU A 116 -8.84 4.53 -15.22
CA GLU A 116 -8.64 3.07 -15.33
C GLU A 116 -7.16 2.66 -15.28
N LYS A 117 -6.37 3.35 -14.42
CA LYS A 117 -4.92 3.11 -14.33
C LYS A 117 -4.55 2.25 -13.13
N PRO A 118 -3.68 1.23 -13.32
CA PRO A 118 -2.99 0.60 -12.21
C PRO A 118 -2.20 1.63 -11.40
N VAL A 119 -2.15 1.46 -10.09
CA VAL A 119 -1.48 2.39 -9.21
C VAL A 119 -0.61 1.68 -8.19
N VAL A 120 0.58 2.25 -7.94
CA VAL A 120 1.46 1.88 -6.83
C VAL A 120 1.48 3.06 -5.85
N SER A 121 1.12 2.79 -4.61
CA SER A 121 1.02 3.79 -3.56
C SER A 121 2.16 3.64 -2.57
N ILE A 122 2.78 4.76 -2.20
CA ILE A 122 3.83 4.81 -1.18
C ILE A 122 3.25 5.55 0.03
N GLY A 123 3.04 4.81 1.11
CA GLY A 123 2.46 5.36 2.34
C GLY A 123 3.47 6.07 3.22
N GLY A 124 3.01 6.47 4.25
CA GLY A 124 2.10 6.66 5.33
C GLY A 124 1.85 5.41 6.19
N ASP A 125 0.98 5.59 7.17
CA ASP A 125 0.51 4.47 7.97
C ASP A 125 -0.46 3.57 7.18
N HIS A 126 -0.73 2.37 7.69
CA HIS A 126 -1.47 1.36 6.93
C HIS A 126 -2.97 1.67 6.74
N SER A 127 -3.52 2.66 7.45
CA SER A 127 -4.91 3.10 7.25
C SER A 127 -5.18 3.62 5.84
N ILE A 128 -4.13 4.05 5.10
CA ILE A 128 -4.25 4.54 3.72
C ILE A 128 -4.88 3.52 2.80
N THR A 129 -4.60 2.23 3.00
CA THR A 129 -5.16 1.12 2.21
C THR A 129 -6.68 1.15 2.23
N GLY A 130 -7.28 1.53 3.36
CA GLY A 130 -8.71 1.71 3.48
C GLY A 130 -9.29 2.74 2.52
N GLY A 131 -8.73 3.95 2.50
CA GLY A 131 -9.16 5.02 1.60
C GLY A 131 -8.92 4.71 0.12
N ILE A 132 -7.80 4.07 -0.19
CA ILE A 132 -7.44 3.68 -1.56
C ILE A 132 -8.44 2.65 -2.10
N ILE A 133 -8.66 1.56 -1.38
CA ILE A 133 -9.55 0.48 -1.84
C ILE A 133 -11.01 0.93 -1.88
N GLN A 134 -11.46 1.81 -0.98
CA GLN A 134 -12.81 2.39 -1.04
C GLN A 134 -13.08 3.08 -2.40
N SER A 135 -12.09 3.73 -2.98
CA SER A 135 -12.21 4.32 -4.31
C SER A 135 -12.09 3.29 -5.42
N LEU A 136 -11.01 2.48 -5.40
CA LEU A 136 -10.69 1.56 -6.48
C LEU A 136 -11.72 0.44 -6.64
N ALA A 137 -12.33 -0.04 -5.54
CA ALA A 137 -13.30 -1.14 -5.51
C ALA A 137 -14.73 -0.69 -5.17
N LYS A 138 -15.10 0.54 -5.48
CA LYS A 138 -16.49 0.99 -5.35
C LYS A 138 -17.39 0.24 -6.34
N LYS A 139 -18.67 0.09 -5.99
CA LYS A 139 -19.66 -0.69 -6.77
C LYS A 139 -19.74 -0.35 -8.26
N ASN A 140 -19.47 0.89 -8.63
CA ASN A 140 -19.48 1.38 -10.01
C ASN A 140 -18.07 1.66 -10.55
N SER A 141 -17.03 1.08 -9.96
CA SER A 141 -15.66 1.24 -10.42
C SER A 141 -15.50 0.72 -11.85
N LYS A 142 -14.90 1.53 -12.70
CA LYS A 142 -14.50 1.13 -14.05
C LYS A 142 -13.26 0.23 -14.01
N LEU A 143 -12.30 0.55 -13.15
CA LEU A 143 -11.04 -0.18 -13.02
C LEU A 143 -11.28 -1.63 -12.61
N THR A 144 -12.10 -1.87 -11.60
CA THR A 144 -12.44 -3.22 -11.12
C THR A 144 -13.68 -3.80 -11.76
N LYS A 145 -14.38 -3.03 -12.63
CA LYS A 145 -15.68 -3.40 -13.23
C LYS A 145 -16.72 -3.78 -12.16
N GLY A 146 -16.68 -3.07 -11.03
CA GLY A 146 -17.56 -3.30 -9.89
C GLY A 146 -17.29 -4.59 -9.11
N LYS A 147 -16.23 -5.33 -9.43
CA LYS A 147 -15.82 -6.52 -8.68
C LYS A 147 -15.18 -6.14 -7.34
N LYS A 148 -15.32 -7.00 -6.36
CA LYS A 148 -14.55 -6.93 -5.11
C LYS A 148 -13.07 -7.17 -5.39
N ILE A 149 -12.22 -6.70 -4.51
CA ILE A 149 -10.76 -6.94 -4.57
C ILE A 149 -10.43 -8.20 -3.78
N THR A 150 -9.56 -9.03 -4.33
CA THR A 150 -8.79 -10.03 -3.59
C THR A 150 -7.57 -9.36 -2.99
N LEU A 151 -7.39 -9.47 -1.68
CA LEU A 151 -6.31 -8.87 -0.93
C LEU A 151 -5.18 -9.87 -0.68
N VAL A 152 -3.95 -9.48 -1.03
CA VAL A 152 -2.73 -10.15 -0.55
C VAL A 152 -2.04 -9.19 0.41
N HIS A 153 -2.14 -9.48 1.72
CA HIS A 153 -1.78 -8.58 2.80
C HIS A 153 -0.53 -9.10 3.53
N PHE A 154 0.61 -8.45 3.28
CA PHE A 154 1.86 -8.70 3.99
C PHE A 154 1.96 -7.75 5.18
N ASP A 155 2.04 -8.31 6.40
CA ASP A 155 2.01 -7.53 7.62
C ASP A 155 2.42 -8.41 8.83
N ALA A 156 2.88 -7.78 9.90
CA ALA A 156 2.97 -8.45 11.19
C ALA A 156 1.62 -8.52 11.91
N HIS A 157 0.64 -7.68 11.51
CA HIS A 157 -0.69 -7.55 12.10
C HIS A 157 -1.79 -7.95 11.12
N THR A 158 -2.98 -8.23 11.65
CA THR A 158 -4.15 -8.53 10.80
C THR A 158 -4.94 -7.30 10.38
N ASP A 159 -4.80 -6.19 11.10
CA ASP A 159 -5.56 -4.95 10.91
C ASP A 159 -7.10 -5.13 10.88
N CYS A 160 -7.54 -6.19 11.58
CA CYS A 160 -8.94 -6.59 11.73
C CYS A 160 -9.47 -6.41 13.16
N TYR A 161 -8.97 -5.44 13.92
CA TYR A 161 -9.25 -5.29 15.35
C TYR A 161 -10.52 -4.47 15.61
N GLU A 162 -11.68 -5.00 15.32
CA GLU A 162 -12.96 -4.29 15.40
C GLU A 162 -13.35 -3.75 16.78
N LYS A 163 -12.92 -4.44 17.83
CA LYS A 163 -13.24 -4.10 19.23
C LYS A 163 -12.15 -3.30 19.92
N LEU A 164 -11.10 -2.95 19.19
CA LEU A 164 -10.03 -2.15 19.74
C LEU A 164 -10.40 -0.68 19.66
N ASP A 165 -10.62 -0.05 20.82
CA ASP A 165 -10.70 1.40 20.90
C ASP A 165 -9.34 1.97 20.51
N HIS A 166 -9.31 2.53 19.33
CA HIS A 166 -8.07 3.03 18.79
C HIS A 166 -7.70 4.38 19.40
N PHE A 167 -6.38 4.66 19.38
CA PHE A 167 -5.84 5.91 19.88
C PHE A 167 -6.55 7.12 19.21
N LEU A 168 -6.98 8.08 20.03
CA LEU A 168 -7.76 9.25 19.61
C LEU A 168 -9.13 8.96 18.99
N GLY A 169 -9.67 7.75 19.17
CA GLY A 169 -11.02 7.40 18.74
C GLY A 169 -11.19 7.21 17.24
N ALA A 170 -10.10 7.10 16.47
CA ALA A 170 -10.17 6.87 15.04
C ALA A 170 -10.81 5.52 14.71
N LYS A 171 -11.88 5.53 13.89
CA LYS A 171 -12.62 4.34 13.47
C LYS A 171 -12.08 3.73 12.17
N LYS A 172 -11.44 4.56 11.34
CA LYS A 172 -10.81 4.15 10.08
C LYS A 172 -9.28 4.18 10.21
N SER A 173 -8.76 3.53 11.23
CA SER A 173 -7.33 3.52 11.54
C SER A 173 -6.59 2.38 10.87
N ALA A 174 -5.27 2.34 11.04
CA ALA A 174 -4.42 1.24 10.62
C ALA A 174 -4.90 -0.11 11.18
N ALA A 175 -5.41 -0.15 12.42
CA ALA A 175 -5.91 -1.37 13.05
C ALA A 175 -7.26 -1.88 12.54
N HIS A 176 -7.99 -1.14 11.69
CA HIS A 176 -9.40 -1.47 11.36
C HIS A 176 -9.68 -1.64 9.87
N TRP A 177 -8.78 -1.18 8.99
CA TRP A 177 -9.08 -1.07 7.56
C TRP A 177 -9.43 -2.42 6.93
N ALA A 178 -8.76 -3.50 7.30
CA ALA A 178 -8.98 -4.82 6.70
C ALA A 178 -10.37 -5.38 7.04
N SER A 179 -10.94 -5.04 8.20
CA SER A 179 -12.27 -5.47 8.58
C SER A 179 -13.38 -4.62 7.97
N TYR A 180 -13.26 -3.28 8.00
CA TYR A 180 -14.34 -2.45 7.48
C TYR A 180 -14.49 -2.52 5.97
N LEU A 181 -13.42 -2.74 5.21
CA LEU A 181 -13.49 -2.93 3.76
C LEU A 181 -14.28 -4.18 3.36
N VAL A 182 -14.18 -5.27 4.13
CA VAL A 182 -15.01 -6.46 3.92
C VAL A 182 -16.48 -6.16 4.19
N ARG A 183 -16.77 -5.49 5.32
CA ARG A 183 -18.16 -5.10 5.65
C ARG A 183 -18.79 -4.16 4.63
N GLN A 184 -18.00 -3.29 4.03
CA GLN A 184 -18.44 -2.38 2.95
C GLN A 184 -18.57 -3.07 1.61
N GLY A 185 -18.12 -4.32 1.49
CA GLY A 185 -18.19 -5.09 0.26
C GLY A 185 -17.11 -4.75 -0.78
N ASN A 186 -16.03 -4.07 -0.38
CA ASN A 186 -14.92 -3.73 -1.26
C ASN A 186 -13.93 -4.89 -1.45
N VAL A 187 -13.76 -5.72 -0.42
CA VAL A 187 -12.82 -6.86 -0.38
C VAL A 187 -13.58 -8.17 -0.29
N ASP A 188 -13.12 -9.18 -1.01
CA ASP A 188 -13.58 -10.57 -0.87
C ASP A 188 -12.62 -11.33 0.05
N PRO A 189 -13.00 -11.59 1.32
CA PRO A 189 -12.11 -12.28 2.25
C PRO A 189 -11.92 -13.75 1.89
N SER A 190 -12.88 -14.37 1.17
CA SER A 190 -12.80 -15.78 0.79
C SER A 190 -11.68 -16.09 -0.19
N THR A 191 -11.23 -15.09 -0.94
CA THR A 191 -10.10 -15.18 -1.88
C THR A 191 -8.84 -14.49 -1.37
N SER A 192 -8.91 -13.85 -0.19
CA SER A 192 -7.85 -12.99 0.36
C SER A 192 -7.01 -13.71 1.41
N THR A 193 -5.74 -13.32 1.50
CA THR A 193 -4.75 -13.89 2.44
C THR A 193 -3.99 -12.80 3.18
N GLN A 194 -3.82 -12.99 4.49
CA GLN A 194 -2.93 -12.21 5.36
C GLN A 194 -1.72 -13.08 5.70
N ILE A 195 -0.51 -12.57 5.51
CA ILE A 195 0.73 -13.35 5.65
C ILE A 195 1.81 -12.57 6.42
N GLY A 196 2.54 -13.27 7.29
CA GLY A 196 3.63 -12.70 8.09
C GLY A 196 3.24 -12.39 9.52
N ILE A 197 1.99 -12.68 9.89
CA ILE A 197 1.38 -12.31 11.16
C ILE A 197 2.17 -12.89 12.34
N ARG A 198 2.57 -12.00 13.28
CA ARG A 198 3.40 -12.38 14.43
C ARG A 198 3.26 -11.40 15.59
N GLY A 199 4.06 -11.63 16.64
CA GLY A 199 4.13 -10.77 17.83
C GLY A 199 3.35 -11.30 19.03
N ASN A 200 3.37 -10.56 20.11
CA ASN A 200 2.68 -10.89 21.35
C ASN A 200 1.28 -10.27 21.38
N PRO A 201 0.22 -11.06 21.26
CA PRO A 201 -1.14 -10.54 21.24
C PRO A 201 -1.62 -10.12 22.64
N ARG A 202 -2.64 -9.26 22.68
CA ARG A 202 -3.33 -8.92 23.95
C ARG A 202 -4.17 -10.06 24.49
N THR A 203 -4.68 -10.91 23.60
CA THR A 203 -5.58 -12.04 23.93
C THR A 203 -5.19 -13.25 23.09
N LEU A 204 -5.50 -14.46 23.57
CA LEU A 204 -5.15 -15.70 22.86
C LEU A 204 -5.96 -15.92 21.58
N ASP A 205 -7.10 -15.25 21.44
CA ASP A 205 -8.02 -15.31 20.30
C ASP A 205 -7.82 -14.16 19.30
N TRP A 206 -6.70 -13.51 19.33
CA TRP A 206 -6.41 -12.30 18.53
C TRP A 206 -6.54 -12.44 17.02
N LEU A 207 -6.42 -13.66 16.49
CA LEU A 207 -6.63 -13.95 15.07
C LEU A 207 -8.09 -14.24 14.72
N GLN A 208 -8.94 -14.46 15.72
CA GLN A 208 -10.32 -14.92 15.53
C GLN A 208 -11.13 -13.96 14.64
N ALA A 209 -10.93 -12.66 14.81
CA ALA A 209 -11.60 -11.65 13.97
C ALA A 209 -11.33 -11.83 12.48
N SER A 210 -10.10 -12.18 12.10
CA SER A 210 -9.73 -12.44 10.70
C SER A 210 -10.35 -13.74 10.18
N TYR A 211 -10.36 -14.78 10.99
CA TYR A 211 -11.00 -16.05 10.62
C TYR A 211 -12.52 -15.92 10.49
N ASP A 212 -13.17 -15.22 11.42
CA ASP A 212 -14.62 -15.00 11.40
C ASP A 212 -15.08 -14.21 10.18
N ILE A 213 -14.25 -13.28 9.71
CA ILE A 213 -14.48 -12.50 8.48
C ILE A 213 -14.28 -13.37 7.23
N GLY A 214 -13.42 -14.41 7.31
CA GLY A 214 -13.16 -15.35 6.22
C GLY A 214 -11.79 -15.22 5.55
N TYR A 215 -10.86 -14.46 6.12
CA TYR A 215 -9.47 -14.41 5.64
C TYR A 215 -8.74 -15.72 5.86
N GLN A 216 -7.87 -16.08 4.93
CA GLN A 216 -6.77 -17.00 5.22
C GLN A 216 -5.68 -16.22 5.95
N VAL A 217 -5.21 -16.73 7.09
CA VAL A 217 -4.09 -16.17 7.83
C VAL A 217 -2.94 -17.16 7.78
N ILE A 218 -1.77 -16.72 7.33
CA ILE A 218 -0.52 -17.47 7.37
C ILE A 218 0.39 -16.76 8.37
N THR A 219 0.51 -17.33 9.56
CA THR A 219 1.38 -16.77 10.59
C THR A 219 2.85 -16.93 10.20
N MET A 220 3.73 -16.11 10.81
CA MET A 220 5.18 -16.24 10.55
C MET A 220 5.74 -17.60 10.94
N ASP A 221 5.18 -18.24 11.97
CA ASP A 221 5.56 -19.60 12.37
C ASP A 221 5.14 -20.64 11.32
N GLU A 222 3.97 -20.50 10.74
CA GLU A 222 3.53 -21.36 9.63
C GLU A 222 4.39 -21.11 8.39
N TYR A 223 4.67 -19.84 8.07
CA TYR A 223 5.54 -19.49 6.95
C TYR A 223 6.93 -20.14 7.09
N LYS A 224 7.55 -20.07 8.28
CA LYS A 224 8.85 -20.69 8.55
C LYS A 224 8.81 -22.22 8.40
N LYS A 225 7.71 -22.86 8.81
CA LYS A 225 7.54 -24.33 8.71
C LYS A 225 7.27 -24.78 7.27
N LEU A 226 6.50 -24.03 6.52
CA LEU A 226 6.05 -24.40 5.17
C LEU A 226 7.05 -23.99 4.09
N GLY A 227 7.75 -22.88 4.28
CA GLY A 227 8.64 -22.26 3.31
C GLY A 227 7.89 -21.42 2.27
N HIS A 228 8.65 -20.59 1.55
CA HIS A 228 8.08 -19.60 0.62
C HIS A 228 7.31 -20.24 -0.55
N GLU A 229 7.79 -21.34 -1.11
CA GLU A 229 7.14 -22.00 -2.25
C GLU A 229 5.73 -22.50 -1.91
N LYS A 230 5.60 -23.16 -0.75
CA LYS A 230 4.28 -23.66 -0.29
C LYS A 230 3.34 -22.53 0.04
N CYS A 231 3.82 -21.50 0.75
CA CYS A 231 2.99 -20.34 1.08
C CYS A 231 2.54 -19.60 -0.18
N SER A 232 3.44 -19.38 -1.15
CA SER A 232 3.09 -18.79 -2.45
C SER A 232 2.03 -19.63 -3.17
N LYS A 233 2.17 -20.96 -3.17
CA LYS A 233 1.15 -21.84 -3.78
C LYS A 233 -0.20 -21.72 -3.06
N MET A 234 -0.22 -21.70 -1.72
CA MET A 234 -1.46 -21.52 -0.96
C MET A 234 -2.17 -20.21 -1.30
N ILE A 235 -1.41 -19.12 -1.46
CA ILE A 235 -1.95 -17.83 -1.89
C ILE A 235 -2.53 -17.94 -3.30
N LEU A 236 -1.75 -18.48 -4.25
CA LEU A 236 -2.16 -18.62 -5.65
C LEU A 236 -3.40 -19.52 -5.81
N ASP A 237 -3.46 -20.64 -5.10
CA ASP A 237 -4.60 -21.56 -5.11
C ASP A 237 -5.89 -20.92 -4.56
N ARG A 238 -5.75 -19.88 -3.72
CA ARG A 238 -6.87 -19.15 -3.13
C ARG A 238 -7.35 -17.97 -3.98
N LEU A 239 -6.49 -17.43 -4.85
CA LEU A 239 -6.88 -16.33 -5.74
C LEU A 239 -8.05 -16.75 -6.63
N GLY A 240 -9.07 -15.91 -6.67
CA GLY A 240 -10.19 -16.05 -7.61
C GLY A 240 -10.00 -15.15 -8.84
N ASP A 241 -11.10 -14.87 -9.52
CA ASP A 241 -11.13 -14.00 -10.73
C ASP A 241 -11.31 -12.50 -10.40
N ASN A 242 -11.13 -12.14 -9.15
CA ASN A 242 -11.22 -10.75 -8.71
C ASN A 242 -9.91 -9.99 -9.02
N PRO A 243 -9.97 -8.67 -9.21
CA PRO A 243 -8.77 -7.85 -9.21
C PRO A 243 -7.98 -8.01 -7.92
N ILE A 244 -6.66 -8.10 -8.03
CA ILE A 244 -5.77 -8.30 -6.90
C ILE A 244 -5.23 -6.95 -6.44
N TYR A 245 -5.26 -6.70 -5.12
CA TYR A 245 -4.54 -5.62 -4.48
C TYR A 245 -3.51 -6.21 -3.50
N ILE A 246 -2.24 -5.85 -3.70
CA ILE A 246 -1.17 -6.23 -2.79
C ILE A 246 -0.95 -5.04 -1.85
N THR A 247 -1.05 -5.28 -0.56
CA THR A 247 -0.65 -4.31 0.47
C THR A 247 0.52 -4.88 1.27
N PHE A 248 1.47 -4.00 1.60
CA PHE A 248 2.72 -4.40 2.19
C PHE A 248 3.09 -3.42 3.31
N ASP A 249 2.84 -3.82 4.56
CA ASP A 249 3.39 -3.10 5.69
C ASP A 249 4.86 -3.44 5.87
N LEU A 250 5.69 -2.42 6.09
CA LEU A 250 7.14 -2.64 6.27
C LEU A 250 7.46 -3.43 7.54
N ASP A 251 6.55 -3.48 8.50
CA ASP A 251 6.74 -4.26 9.71
C ASP A 251 6.58 -5.78 9.50
N CYS A 252 6.12 -6.23 8.33
CA CYS A 252 6.23 -7.65 7.96
C CYS A 252 7.69 -8.10 7.78
N LEU A 253 8.60 -7.16 7.55
CA LEU A 253 10.03 -7.43 7.44
C LEU A 253 10.70 -7.61 8.80
N ASP A 254 11.83 -8.29 8.81
CA ASP A 254 12.69 -8.37 9.99
C ASP A 254 13.30 -7.00 10.32
N THR A 255 13.37 -6.65 11.59
CA THR A 255 13.90 -5.35 12.06
C THR A 255 15.38 -5.12 11.72
N THR A 256 16.12 -6.16 11.40
CA THR A 256 17.50 -6.02 10.89
C THR A 256 17.56 -5.38 9.50
N VAL A 257 16.51 -5.52 8.71
CA VAL A 257 16.39 -4.92 7.36
C VAL A 257 15.43 -3.73 7.33
N ALA A 258 14.52 -3.63 8.28
CA ALA A 258 13.56 -2.53 8.44
C ALA A 258 13.58 -1.95 9.87
N PRO A 259 14.69 -1.37 10.34
CA PRO A 259 14.85 -0.95 11.74
C PRO A 259 13.97 0.25 12.13
N GLY A 260 13.34 0.91 11.17
CA GLY A 260 12.42 2.02 11.41
C GLY A 260 10.98 1.60 11.67
N THR A 261 10.66 0.32 11.65
CA THR A 261 9.32 -0.18 11.96
C THR A 261 9.10 -0.28 13.47
N ALA A 262 7.85 -0.07 13.91
CA ALA A 262 7.49 -0.07 15.32
C ALA A 262 7.31 -1.47 15.91
N ASN A 263 7.37 -2.52 15.11
CA ASN A 263 7.11 -3.89 15.53
C ASN A 263 8.36 -4.78 15.43
N LEU A 264 8.64 -5.54 16.49
CA LEU A 264 9.81 -6.42 16.62
C LEU A 264 9.49 -7.86 16.25
#